data_73308c72c9860adcdae6a7b135569f18
#
_entry.id   73308c72c9860adcdae6a7b135569f18
#
_cell.length_a   1.000
_cell.length_b   1.000
_cell.length_c   1.000
_cell.angle_alpha   90.00
_cell.angle_beta   90.00
_cell.angle_gamma   90.00
#
_symmetry.space_group_name_H-M   'P 1'
#
loop_
_entity.id
_entity.type
_entity.pdbx_description
1 polymer ?
#
loop_
_entity_poly.entity_id
_entity_poly.type
_entity_poly.pdbx_seq_one_letter_code
_entity_poly.pdbx_strand_id
1 'polypeptide(L)'
;MRILIATDAWVPQVNGVVRTYQRLEEELVKLGHEVYFVTPSDFYTVPCPTYPXIRLSFVRRKHIASLMKKIRPDAVHIATEGPIGWATRRICFKQGLSFTTSYHTRFPEYVTERVPLPLSLIYKFVRTFHNAGDGIMVATKSLQNELSLRGFHPLRTWTRGVNTDLFRPRSGRLFGEKKVALYVGRVAPEKNLEAFLKLDLDVTKVVVGDGPYLKYLKGTYADVIFTGAKDGDELAECYSSGDVFVFPSKTDTFGIVLLEAMASGVPVAAYPVTGPIDVVEDGVTGCLDDNLEKAILGALKLDRVICRKKALEFSWQRCAELFLDNLKMNNSASQSIDLPERVVE
;
A
#
# COMPACT_ATOMS: atom_id res chain seq x y z
N MET A 1 0.28 1.81 24.87
CA MET A 1 0.02 3.21 24.46
C MET A 1 -1.19 3.30 23.57
N ARG A 2 -1.83 4.48 23.52
CA ARG A 2 -2.99 4.76 22.69
C ARG A 2 -2.52 5.44 21.41
N ILE A 3 -2.74 4.79 20.29
CA ILE A 3 -2.30 5.27 18.97
C ILE A 3 -3.56 5.66 18.17
N LEU A 4 -3.61 6.89 17.67
CA LEU A 4 -4.69 7.34 16.79
C LEU A 4 -4.18 7.39 15.35
N ILE A 5 -4.87 6.68 14.47
CA ILE A 5 -4.55 6.62 13.03
C ILE A 5 -5.70 7.24 12.24
N ALA A 6 -5.42 8.31 11.50
CA ALA A 6 -6.39 9.00 10.65
C ALA A 6 -6.16 8.63 9.18
N THR A 7 -7.20 8.11 8.52
CA THR A 7 -7.09 7.65 7.13
C THR A 7 -8.34 7.93 6.31
N ASP A 8 -8.18 8.32 5.04
CA ASP A 8 -9.26 8.45 4.07
C ASP A 8 -9.47 7.15 3.27
N ALA A 9 -8.56 6.17 3.43
CA ALA A 9 -8.64 4.86 2.80
C ALA A 9 -9.06 3.81 3.84
N TRP A 10 -10.29 3.31 3.74
CA TRP A 10 -10.83 2.29 4.66
C TRP A 10 -11.88 1.44 3.94
N VAL A 11 -12.30 0.36 4.57
CA VAL A 11 -13.38 -0.49 4.04
C VAL A 11 -14.62 0.34 3.68
N PRO A 12 -15.32 0.02 2.60
CA PRO A 12 -15.24 -1.17 1.75
C PRO A 12 -14.19 -1.12 0.62
N GLN A 13 -13.29 -0.13 0.62
CA GLN A 13 -12.20 -0.08 -0.36
C GLN A 13 -11.26 -1.27 -0.18
N VAL A 14 -10.90 -1.94 -1.27
CA VAL A 14 -9.92 -3.04 -1.27
C VAL A 14 -8.65 -2.54 -1.96
N ASN A 15 -7.65 -2.20 -1.16
CA ASN A 15 -6.36 -1.72 -1.68
C ASN A 15 -5.25 -1.96 -0.65
N GLY A 16 -4.02 -1.77 -1.06
CA GLY A 16 -2.83 -2.04 -0.23
C GLY A 16 -2.77 -1.20 1.06
N VAL A 17 -3.31 0.03 1.04
CA VAL A 17 -3.30 0.90 2.23
C VAL A 17 -4.23 0.33 3.30
N VAL A 18 -5.46 -0.03 2.92
CA VAL A 18 -6.45 -0.62 3.84
C VAL A 18 -5.87 -1.91 4.47
N ARG A 19 -5.38 -2.82 3.63
CA ARG A 19 -4.78 -4.08 4.11
C ARG A 19 -3.61 -3.84 5.07
N THR A 20 -2.76 -2.86 4.75
CA THR A 20 -1.61 -2.51 5.60
C THR A 20 -2.08 -2.10 7.00
N TYR A 21 -3.07 -1.20 7.10
CA TYR A 21 -3.51 -0.72 8.40
C TYR A 21 -4.33 -1.75 9.17
N GLN A 22 -5.07 -2.63 8.51
CA GLN A 22 -5.75 -3.74 9.17
C GLN A 22 -4.74 -4.72 9.80
N ARG A 23 -3.71 -5.11 9.04
CA ARG A 23 -2.66 -6.00 9.55
C ARG A 23 -1.82 -5.33 10.63
N LEU A 24 -1.53 -4.04 10.46
CA LEU A 24 -0.82 -3.24 11.46
C LEU A 24 -1.60 -3.22 12.78
N GLU A 25 -2.92 -2.97 12.72
CA GLU A 25 -3.80 -2.99 13.90
C GLU A 25 -3.69 -4.32 14.66
N GLU A 26 -3.82 -5.44 13.92
CA GLU A 26 -3.72 -6.79 14.52
C GLU A 26 -2.40 -6.96 15.29
N GLU A 27 -1.28 -6.56 14.69
CA GLU A 27 0.04 -6.71 15.33
C GLU A 27 0.24 -5.74 16.49
N LEU A 28 -0.21 -4.49 16.36
CA LEU A 28 -0.11 -3.50 17.45
C LEU A 28 -0.92 -3.94 18.68
N VAL A 29 -2.10 -4.52 18.46
CA VAL A 29 -2.93 -5.06 19.54
C VAL A 29 -2.23 -6.25 20.23
N LYS A 30 -1.62 -7.16 19.46
CA LYS A 30 -0.81 -8.27 20.01
C LYS A 30 0.36 -7.75 20.85
N LEU A 31 0.94 -6.61 20.46
CA LEU A 31 2.04 -5.96 21.19
C LEU A 31 1.55 -5.15 22.41
N GLY A 32 0.25 -5.19 22.73
CA GLY A 32 -0.33 -4.54 23.91
C GLY A 32 -0.65 -3.06 23.75
N HIS A 33 -0.84 -2.59 22.50
CA HIS A 33 -1.21 -1.20 22.23
C HIS A 33 -2.70 -1.09 21.94
N GLU A 34 -3.29 0.07 22.25
CA GLU A 34 -4.67 0.42 21.88
C GLU A 34 -4.64 1.26 20.60
N VAL A 35 -5.34 0.80 19.58
CA VAL A 35 -5.36 1.48 18.27
C VAL A 35 -6.77 2.05 18.02
N TYR A 36 -6.81 3.30 17.64
CA TYR A 36 -8.05 4.02 17.34
C TYR A 36 -7.96 4.59 15.93
N PHE A 37 -9.00 4.36 15.13
CA PHE A 37 -9.05 4.87 13.77
C PHE A 37 -10.03 6.02 13.64
N VAL A 38 -9.68 6.98 12.77
CA VAL A 38 -10.60 7.98 12.22
C VAL A 38 -10.68 7.69 10.73
N THR A 39 -11.84 7.28 10.25
CA THR A 39 -12.04 6.73 8.91
C THR A 39 -13.23 7.39 8.20
N PRO A 40 -13.43 7.15 6.90
CA PRO A 40 -14.63 7.60 6.20
C PRO A 40 -15.95 7.13 6.83
N SER A 41 -15.94 6.00 7.57
CA SER A 41 -17.14 5.47 8.24
C SER A 41 -17.66 6.40 9.34
N ASP A 42 -16.83 7.31 9.84
CA ASP A 42 -17.20 8.27 10.88
C ASP A 42 -17.92 9.52 10.32
N PHE A 43 -18.05 9.61 8.98
CA PHE A 43 -18.53 10.83 8.32
C PHE A 43 -19.51 10.52 7.18
N TYR A 44 -20.29 11.52 6.81
CA TYR A 44 -21.02 11.48 5.55
C TYR A 44 -20.02 11.53 4.40
N THR A 45 -20.20 10.68 3.39
CA THR A 45 -19.25 10.59 2.26
C THR A 45 -19.97 10.65 0.93
N VAL A 46 -19.29 11.16 -0.09
CA VAL A 46 -19.73 11.13 -1.48
C VAL A 46 -18.68 10.47 -2.35
N PRO A 47 -19.08 9.84 -3.46
CA PRO A 47 -18.10 9.29 -4.40
C PRO A 47 -17.20 10.40 -4.98
N CYS A 48 -15.91 10.12 -5.13
CA CYS A 48 -15.01 11.02 -5.85
C CYS A 48 -15.40 11.04 -7.34
N PRO A 49 -15.62 12.21 -7.95
CA PRO A 49 -16.08 12.28 -9.34
C PRO A 49 -15.18 11.57 -10.34
N THR A 50 -13.85 11.60 -10.13
CA THR A 50 -12.88 10.98 -11.03
C THR A 50 -12.60 9.52 -10.70
N TYR A 51 -13.03 9.05 -9.51
CA TYR A 51 -12.73 7.71 -9.03
C TYR A 51 -13.74 7.29 -7.95
N PRO A 52 -14.97 6.85 -8.34
CA PRO A 52 -16.04 6.53 -7.38
C PRO A 52 -15.73 5.49 -6.28
N UNK A 53 -14.81 4.86 -6.38
CA UNK A 53 -14.33 3.99 -5.52
C UNK A 53 -13.82 4.57 -4.30
N ILE A 54 -13.23 5.64 -4.54
CA ILE A 54 -12.78 6.49 -3.44
C ILE A 54 -13.96 7.36 -2.97
N ARG A 55 -14.13 7.40 -1.66
CA ARG A 55 -15.19 8.22 -1.06
C ARG A 55 -14.56 9.42 -0.34
N LEU A 56 -15.06 10.61 -0.68
CA LEU A 56 -14.63 11.88 -0.06
C LEU A 56 -15.50 12.18 1.15
N SER A 57 -14.87 12.38 2.30
CA SER A 57 -15.55 12.61 3.58
C SER A 57 -15.85 14.08 3.82
N PHE A 58 -17.08 14.40 4.26
CA PHE A 58 -17.41 15.72 4.77
C PHE A 58 -17.01 15.79 6.26
N VAL A 59 -15.77 16.17 6.49
CA VAL A 59 -15.13 16.05 7.80
C VAL A 59 -15.59 17.16 8.74
N ARG A 60 -16.19 16.78 9.86
CA ARG A 60 -16.51 17.68 10.98
C ARG A 60 -15.32 17.71 11.93
N ARG A 61 -14.51 18.76 11.86
CA ARG A 61 -13.30 18.90 12.69
C ARG A 61 -13.60 18.79 14.20
N LYS A 62 -14.78 19.27 14.65
CA LYS A 62 -15.21 19.15 16.05
C LYS A 62 -15.31 17.66 16.47
N HIS A 63 -15.73 16.77 15.57
CA HIS A 63 -15.84 15.35 15.86
C HIS A 63 -14.45 14.75 16.13
N ILE A 64 -13.48 15.01 15.25
CA ILE A 64 -12.10 14.51 15.44
C ILE A 64 -11.50 15.09 16.72
N ALA A 65 -11.68 16.40 16.97
CA ALA A 65 -11.14 17.04 18.18
C ALA A 65 -11.75 16.45 19.45
N SER A 66 -13.07 16.16 19.45
CA SER A 66 -13.74 15.50 20.56
C SER A 66 -13.21 14.10 20.80
N LEU A 67 -13.01 13.35 19.72
CA LEU A 67 -12.45 11.99 19.78
C LEU A 67 -11.03 12.02 20.37
N MET A 68 -10.18 12.93 19.89
CA MET A 68 -8.80 13.10 20.39
C MET A 68 -8.81 13.48 21.89
N LYS A 69 -9.72 14.37 22.31
CA LYS A 69 -9.86 14.75 23.72
C LYS A 69 -10.28 13.56 24.59
N LYS A 70 -11.18 12.70 24.07
CA LYS A 70 -11.65 11.49 24.77
C LYS A 70 -10.56 10.43 24.87
N ILE A 71 -9.88 10.14 23.76
CA ILE A 71 -8.86 9.09 23.67
C ILE A 71 -7.56 9.53 24.37
N ARG A 72 -7.17 10.80 24.23
CA ARG A 72 -5.88 11.35 24.65
C ARG A 72 -4.75 10.49 24.08
N PRO A 73 -4.59 10.45 22.75
CA PRO A 73 -3.63 9.54 22.13
C PRO A 73 -2.20 9.90 22.52
N ASP A 74 -1.41 8.88 22.82
CA ASP A 74 0.02 9.01 23.10
C ASP A 74 0.80 9.29 21.80
N ALA A 75 0.27 8.86 20.66
CA ALA A 75 0.83 9.13 19.33
C ALA A 75 -0.27 9.31 18.29
N VAL A 76 -0.06 10.18 17.31
CA VAL A 76 -0.98 10.43 16.19
C VAL A 76 -0.25 10.13 14.88
N HIS A 77 -0.89 9.34 14.04
CA HIS A 77 -0.41 9.04 12.70
C HIS A 77 -1.47 9.39 11.66
N ILE A 78 -1.07 10.13 10.62
CA ILE A 78 -1.97 10.53 9.52
C ILE A 78 -1.56 9.74 8.28
N ALA A 79 -2.39 8.77 7.93
CA ALA A 79 -2.08 7.78 6.90
C ALA A 79 -2.23 8.30 5.46
N THR A 80 -3.11 9.28 5.24
CA THR A 80 -3.45 9.75 3.88
C THR A 80 -3.65 11.25 3.83
N GLU A 81 -3.48 11.83 2.62
CA GLU A 81 -3.54 13.26 2.35
C GLU A 81 -4.95 13.78 2.01
N GLY A 82 -5.99 13.00 2.30
CA GLY A 82 -7.38 13.36 2.02
C GLY A 82 -8.01 14.27 3.07
N PRO A 83 -9.32 14.53 2.97
CA PRO A 83 -10.02 15.44 3.89
C PRO A 83 -9.84 15.13 5.38
N ILE A 84 -9.84 13.83 5.76
CA ILE A 84 -9.64 13.39 7.15
C ILE A 84 -8.20 13.74 7.57
N GLY A 85 -7.21 13.42 6.71
CA GLY A 85 -5.82 13.73 6.98
C GLY A 85 -5.59 15.23 7.22
N TRP A 86 -6.09 16.07 6.31
CA TRP A 86 -5.95 17.54 6.44
C TRP A 86 -6.64 18.08 7.70
N ALA A 87 -7.81 17.55 8.05
CA ALA A 87 -8.54 17.96 9.25
C ALA A 87 -7.76 17.58 10.52
N THR A 88 -7.26 16.34 10.59
CA THR A 88 -6.46 15.85 11.72
C THR A 88 -5.19 16.67 11.89
N ARG A 89 -4.45 16.89 10.78
CA ARG A 89 -3.25 17.74 10.76
C ARG A 89 -3.52 19.12 11.36
N ARG A 90 -4.63 19.76 10.95
CA ARG A 90 -4.99 21.10 11.44
C ARG A 90 -5.31 21.09 12.95
N ILE A 91 -5.93 20.01 13.44
CA ILE A 91 -6.21 19.87 14.88
C ILE A 91 -4.91 19.68 15.65
N CYS A 92 -4.00 18.81 15.17
CA CYS A 92 -2.68 18.62 15.80
C CYS A 92 -1.94 19.96 15.92
N PHE A 93 -1.91 20.76 14.86
CA PHE A 93 -1.31 22.10 14.89
C PHE A 93 -1.92 22.99 15.97
N LYS A 94 -3.26 23.04 16.03
CA LYS A 94 -3.95 23.88 17.00
C LYS A 94 -3.72 23.47 18.45
N GLN A 95 -3.47 22.17 18.66
CA GLN A 95 -3.30 21.60 20.01
C GLN A 95 -1.83 21.38 20.38
N GLY A 96 -0.90 21.75 19.51
CA GLY A 96 0.53 21.56 19.74
C GLY A 96 0.93 20.07 19.80
N LEU A 97 0.19 19.20 19.10
CA LEU A 97 0.44 17.76 19.09
C LEU A 97 1.37 17.38 17.95
N SER A 98 2.37 16.60 18.26
CA SER A 98 3.24 15.93 17.28
C SER A 98 2.45 14.87 16.51
N PHE A 99 2.80 14.68 15.24
CA PHE A 99 2.19 13.63 14.42
C PHE A 99 3.17 13.16 13.34
N THR A 100 2.99 11.92 12.91
CA THR A 100 3.70 11.36 11.76
C THR A 100 2.73 11.17 10.59
N THR A 101 3.28 11.02 9.39
CA THR A 101 2.49 10.77 8.17
C THR A 101 3.06 9.58 7.39
N SER A 102 2.28 9.05 6.44
CA SER A 102 2.76 8.05 5.48
C SER A 102 2.54 8.51 4.04
N TYR A 103 3.53 8.27 3.20
CA TYR A 103 3.42 8.45 1.75
C TYR A 103 3.20 7.07 1.12
N HIS A 104 1.93 6.76 0.82
CA HIS A 104 1.54 5.42 0.36
C HIS A 104 1.46 5.28 -1.16
N THR A 105 1.08 6.36 -1.84
CA THR A 105 0.78 6.33 -3.29
C THR A 105 1.42 7.52 -3.97
N ARG A 106 1.71 7.36 -5.26
CA ARG A 106 2.18 8.47 -6.11
C ARG A 106 0.99 9.37 -6.47
N PHE A 107 0.38 9.95 -5.43
CA PHE A 107 -0.79 10.82 -5.57
C PHE A 107 -0.59 11.94 -6.58
N PRO A 108 0.58 12.64 -6.61
CA PRO A 108 0.79 13.68 -7.62
C PRO A 108 0.66 13.17 -9.06
N GLU A 109 1.22 12.00 -9.36
CA GLU A 109 1.15 11.40 -10.69
C GLU A 109 -0.29 11.04 -11.05
N TYR A 110 -1.02 10.42 -10.12
CA TYR A 110 -2.41 10.04 -10.35
C TYR A 110 -3.32 11.26 -10.61
N VAL A 111 -3.05 12.39 -9.95
CA VAL A 111 -3.82 13.62 -10.16
C VAL A 111 -3.52 14.20 -11.55
N THR A 112 -2.24 14.25 -11.96
CA THR A 112 -1.87 14.83 -13.27
C THR A 112 -2.41 14.02 -14.45
N GLU A 113 -2.61 12.72 -14.27
CA GLU A 113 -3.24 11.89 -15.31
C GLU A 113 -4.71 12.27 -15.55
N ARG A 114 -5.36 12.92 -14.58
CA ARG A 114 -6.80 13.20 -14.58
C ARG A 114 -7.15 14.69 -14.66
N VAL A 115 -6.25 15.52 -14.20
CA VAL A 115 -6.48 16.98 -14.12
C VAL A 115 -5.25 17.68 -14.69
N PRO A 116 -5.42 18.66 -15.61
CA PRO A 116 -4.30 19.34 -16.25
C PRO A 116 -3.64 20.37 -15.29
N LEU A 117 -3.05 19.88 -14.23
CA LEU A 117 -2.29 20.69 -13.27
C LEU A 117 -0.81 20.33 -13.36
N PRO A 118 0.08 21.32 -13.26
CA PRO A 118 1.52 21.04 -13.22
C PRO A 118 1.89 20.11 -12.06
N LEU A 119 2.62 19.06 -12.33
CA LEU A 119 3.07 18.06 -11.35
C LEU A 119 3.80 18.73 -10.16
N SER A 120 4.59 19.78 -10.43
CA SER A 120 5.33 20.53 -9.41
C SER A 120 4.43 21.19 -8.38
N LEU A 121 3.26 21.68 -8.79
CA LEU A 121 2.28 22.30 -7.87
C LEU A 121 1.66 21.24 -6.95
N ILE A 122 1.34 20.08 -7.51
CA ILE A 122 0.76 18.98 -6.72
C ILE A 122 1.80 18.48 -5.71
N TYR A 123 3.06 18.31 -6.14
CA TYR A 123 4.15 17.97 -5.23
C TYR A 123 4.34 19.01 -4.12
N LYS A 124 4.24 20.30 -4.45
CA LYS A 124 4.32 21.39 -3.44
C LYS A 124 3.20 21.26 -2.40
N PHE A 125 1.98 20.97 -2.85
CA PHE A 125 0.81 20.77 -1.97
C PHE A 125 1.02 19.55 -1.05
N VAL A 126 1.40 18.42 -1.61
CA VAL A 126 1.61 17.16 -0.85
C VAL A 126 2.79 17.32 0.12
N ARG A 127 3.88 17.97 -0.33
CA ARG A 127 5.04 18.27 0.52
C ARG A 127 4.65 19.16 1.71
N THR A 128 3.82 20.18 1.49
CA THR A 128 3.32 21.06 2.56
C THR A 128 2.52 20.25 3.60
N PHE A 129 1.79 19.24 3.16
CA PHE A 129 1.07 18.35 4.06
C PHE A 129 2.03 17.54 4.93
N HIS A 130 2.98 16.86 4.31
CA HIS A 130 3.84 15.90 4.98
C HIS A 130 4.94 16.55 5.84
N ASN A 131 5.61 17.59 5.33
CA ASN A 131 6.75 18.21 6.02
C ASN A 131 6.33 18.94 7.32
N ALA A 132 5.06 19.05 7.56
CA ALA A 132 4.53 19.62 8.79
C ALA A 132 4.55 18.60 9.95
N GLY A 133 4.75 17.32 9.64
CA GLY A 133 4.82 16.25 10.63
C GLY A 133 6.26 15.98 11.11
N ASP A 134 6.38 15.21 12.19
CA ASP A 134 7.65 14.85 12.81
C ASP A 134 8.34 13.65 12.15
N GLY A 135 7.68 13.05 11.16
CA GLY A 135 8.22 11.94 10.38
C GLY A 135 7.28 11.55 9.24
N ILE A 136 7.87 11.27 8.08
CA ILE A 136 7.15 10.80 6.89
C ILE A 136 7.57 9.36 6.65
N MET A 137 6.67 8.41 6.86
CA MET A 137 6.94 6.99 6.66
C MET A 137 6.79 6.64 5.18
N VAL A 138 7.82 6.02 4.62
CA VAL A 138 7.87 5.59 3.22
C VAL A 138 8.22 4.11 3.14
N ALA A 139 7.66 3.40 2.17
CA ALA A 139 7.73 1.95 2.12
C ALA A 139 9.12 1.42 1.74
N THR A 140 9.89 2.17 0.95
CA THR A 140 11.15 1.70 0.37
C THR A 140 12.23 2.76 0.43
N LYS A 141 13.48 2.29 0.33
CA LYS A 141 14.67 3.16 0.31
C LYS A 141 14.74 3.99 -0.97
N SER A 142 14.38 3.40 -2.10
CA SER A 142 14.37 4.12 -3.39
C SER A 142 13.37 5.27 -3.36
N LEU A 143 12.16 5.04 -2.82
CA LEU A 143 11.15 6.09 -2.67
C LEU A 143 11.61 7.16 -1.68
N GLN A 144 12.29 6.75 -0.59
CA GLN A 144 12.87 7.69 0.36
C GLN A 144 13.86 8.63 -0.35
N ASN A 145 14.75 8.09 -1.15
CA ASN A 145 15.75 8.87 -1.89
C ASN A 145 15.06 9.83 -2.88
N GLU A 146 14.09 9.34 -3.65
CA GLU A 146 13.35 10.15 -4.61
C GLU A 146 12.65 11.34 -3.93
N LEU A 147 11.92 11.07 -2.83
CA LEU A 147 11.18 12.11 -2.11
C LEU A 147 12.13 13.10 -1.42
N SER A 148 13.29 12.63 -0.95
CA SER A 148 14.33 13.51 -0.39
C SER A 148 14.78 14.54 -1.42
N LEU A 149 15.05 14.10 -2.66
CA LEU A 149 15.42 15.00 -3.77
C LEU A 149 14.32 16.01 -4.10
N ARG A 150 13.07 15.68 -3.78
CA ARG A 150 11.91 16.58 -3.97
C ARG A 150 11.65 17.45 -2.73
N GLY A 151 12.53 17.40 -1.71
CA GLY A 151 12.44 18.24 -0.51
C GLY A 151 11.47 17.77 0.57
N PHE A 152 11.12 16.48 0.57
CA PHE A 152 10.36 15.88 1.68
C PHE A 152 11.30 15.57 2.83
N HIS A 153 10.92 15.91 4.07
CA HIS A 153 11.71 15.65 5.28
C HIS A 153 10.84 15.77 6.53
N PRO A 154 11.17 15.10 7.63
CA PRO A 154 12.15 14.01 7.75
C PRO A 154 11.53 12.67 7.31
N LEU A 155 12.24 11.95 6.44
CA LEU A 155 11.79 10.67 5.88
C LEU A 155 12.28 9.50 6.72
N ARG A 156 11.41 8.50 6.93
CA ARG A 156 11.69 7.28 7.69
C ARG A 156 11.21 6.06 6.91
N THR A 157 12.03 5.02 6.83
CA THR A 157 11.63 3.79 6.15
C THR A 157 10.66 3.00 7.05
N TRP A 158 9.56 2.55 6.45
CA TRP A 158 8.56 1.69 7.10
C TRP A 158 8.10 0.65 6.08
N THR A 159 8.74 -0.52 6.07
CA THR A 159 8.47 -1.61 5.14
C THR A 159 7.11 -2.27 5.40
N ARG A 160 6.80 -3.30 4.62
CA ARG A 160 5.55 -4.06 4.73
C ARG A 160 5.86 -5.49 5.15
N GLY A 161 4.84 -6.17 5.65
CA GLY A 161 4.92 -7.59 5.98
C GLY A 161 4.12 -8.45 5.04
N VAL A 162 4.28 -9.75 5.17
CA VAL A 162 3.49 -10.76 4.47
C VAL A 162 3.06 -11.85 5.46
N ASN A 163 1.86 -12.40 5.26
CA ASN A 163 1.37 -13.53 6.06
C ASN A 163 1.95 -14.83 5.50
N THR A 164 3.07 -15.28 6.07
CA THR A 164 3.81 -16.45 5.59
C THR A 164 3.15 -17.79 5.97
N ASP A 165 2.17 -17.77 6.86
CA ASP A 165 1.36 -18.98 7.18
C ASP A 165 0.31 -19.20 6.10
N LEU A 166 -0.29 -18.13 5.62
CA LEU A 166 -1.27 -18.18 4.53
C LEU A 166 -0.57 -18.40 3.18
N PHE A 167 0.38 -17.51 2.85
CA PHE A 167 1.12 -17.56 1.59
C PHE A 167 2.36 -18.44 1.77
N ARG A 168 2.25 -19.66 1.26
CA ARG A 168 3.29 -20.70 1.35
C ARG A 168 3.16 -21.66 0.17
N PRO A 169 4.23 -22.36 -0.17
CA PRO A 169 4.13 -23.43 -1.17
C PRO A 169 3.07 -24.46 -0.73
N ARG A 170 2.23 -24.85 -1.65
CA ARG A 170 1.16 -25.87 -1.45
C ARG A 170 1.29 -26.96 -2.51
N SER A 171 0.77 -28.13 -2.22
CA SER A 171 0.66 -29.22 -3.20
C SER A 171 -0.54 -28.96 -4.12
N GLY A 172 -0.39 -29.32 -5.38
CA GLY A 172 -1.46 -29.15 -6.38
C GLY A 172 -1.18 -28.00 -7.35
N ARG A 173 -1.84 -28.09 -8.50
CA ARG A 173 -1.72 -27.11 -9.58
C ARG A 173 -3.13 -26.81 -10.12
N LEU A 174 -3.60 -25.58 -9.92
CA LEU A 174 -4.95 -25.16 -10.33
C LEU A 174 -5.10 -24.97 -11.84
N PHE A 175 -4.00 -24.65 -12.53
CA PHE A 175 -4.06 -24.15 -13.92
C PHE A 175 -3.42 -25.11 -14.92
N GLY A 176 -3.37 -26.40 -14.59
CA GLY A 176 -2.84 -27.46 -15.47
C GLY A 176 -1.33 -27.66 -15.34
N GLU A 177 -0.77 -28.49 -16.22
CA GLU A 177 0.63 -28.96 -16.12
C GLU A 177 1.65 -27.99 -16.74
N LYS A 178 1.19 -27.13 -17.66
CA LYS A 178 2.07 -26.14 -18.33
C LYS A 178 2.56 -25.11 -17.32
N LYS A 179 3.73 -24.53 -17.53
CA LYS A 179 4.26 -23.45 -16.69
C LYS A 179 3.27 -22.28 -16.62
N VAL A 180 3.06 -21.73 -15.43
CA VAL A 180 2.07 -20.70 -15.16
C VAL A 180 2.76 -19.35 -14.90
N ALA A 181 2.46 -18.36 -15.72
CA ALA A 181 2.81 -16.96 -15.49
C ALA A 181 1.59 -16.26 -14.87
N LEU A 182 1.74 -15.86 -13.62
CA LEU A 182 0.64 -15.38 -12.76
C LEU A 182 0.73 -13.87 -12.52
N TYR A 183 -0.38 -13.17 -12.70
CA TYR A 183 -0.57 -11.80 -12.19
C TYR A 183 -1.63 -11.83 -11.09
N VAL A 184 -1.41 -11.11 -10.02
CA VAL A 184 -2.41 -10.87 -8.97
C VAL A 184 -2.50 -9.39 -8.68
N GLY A 185 -3.69 -8.83 -8.73
CA GLY A 185 -3.91 -7.45 -8.40
C GLY A 185 -5.13 -6.83 -9.07
N ARG A 186 -5.30 -5.54 -8.84
CA ARG A 186 -6.37 -4.78 -9.48
C ARG A 186 -6.18 -4.75 -11.00
N VAL A 187 -7.26 -5.01 -11.72
CA VAL A 187 -7.24 -5.01 -13.19
C VAL A 187 -7.62 -3.61 -13.70
N ALA A 188 -6.60 -2.79 -13.91
CA ALA A 188 -6.76 -1.38 -14.30
C ALA A 188 -5.65 -0.95 -15.26
N PRO A 189 -5.88 0.09 -16.07
CA PRO A 189 -4.90 0.52 -17.09
C PRO A 189 -3.51 0.81 -16.52
N GLU A 190 -3.43 1.47 -15.35
CA GLU A 190 -2.17 1.83 -14.70
C GLU A 190 -1.33 0.61 -14.28
N LYS A 191 -1.93 -0.59 -14.27
CA LYS A 191 -1.21 -1.84 -13.96
C LYS A 191 -0.51 -2.45 -15.17
N ASN A 192 -0.73 -1.87 -16.36
CA ASN A 192 0.03 -2.19 -17.58
C ASN A 192 -0.04 -3.69 -17.98
N LEU A 193 -1.19 -4.33 -17.71
CA LEU A 193 -1.38 -5.77 -17.96
C LEU A 193 -1.13 -6.17 -19.42
N GLU A 194 -1.45 -5.29 -20.37
CA GLU A 194 -1.25 -5.58 -21.79
C GLU A 194 0.22 -5.84 -22.14
N ALA A 195 1.16 -5.21 -21.43
CA ALA A 195 2.59 -5.46 -21.63
C ALA A 195 2.96 -6.93 -21.34
N PHE A 196 2.22 -7.58 -20.44
CA PHE A 196 2.35 -9.02 -20.15
C PHE A 196 1.55 -9.88 -21.10
N LEU A 197 0.26 -9.54 -21.26
CA LEU A 197 -0.70 -10.43 -21.95
C LEU A 197 -0.39 -10.61 -23.44
N LYS A 198 0.19 -9.60 -24.10
CA LYS A 198 0.53 -9.65 -25.54
C LYS A 198 1.79 -10.46 -25.83
N LEU A 199 2.59 -10.84 -24.83
CA LEU A 199 3.83 -11.61 -25.05
C LEU A 199 3.49 -13.01 -25.59
N ASP A 200 4.24 -13.48 -26.57
CA ASP A 200 4.11 -14.82 -27.13
C ASP A 200 5.05 -15.77 -26.35
N LEU A 201 4.51 -16.38 -25.31
CA LEU A 201 5.26 -17.23 -24.39
C LEU A 201 4.59 -18.60 -24.24
N ASP A 202 5.37 -19.65 -24.18
CA ASP A 202 4.87 -21.00 -23.97
C ASP A 202 4.55 -21.26 -22.48
N VAL A 203 3.59 -20.45 -21.96
CA VAL A 203 3.12 -20.52 -20.56
C VAL A 203 1.60 -20.36 -20.53
N THR A 204 0.97 -20.85 -19.47
CA THR A 204 -0.42 -20.51 -19.15
C THR A 204 -0.42 -19.14 -18.47
N LYS A 205 -1.07 -18.15 -19.07
CA LYS A 205 -1.20 -16.81 -18.47
C LYS A 205 -2.44 -16.77 -17.58
N VAL A 206 -2.27 -16.35 -16.33
CA VAL A 206 -3.36 -16.30 -15.35
C VAL A 206 -3.42 -14.88 -14.75
N VAL A 207 -4.61 -14.31 -14.70
CA VAL A 207 -4.88 -13.01 -14.08
C VAL A 207 -5.89 -13.21 -12.95
N VAL A 208 -5.44 -12.98 -11.71
CA VAL A 208 -6.28 -13.05 -10.51
C VAL A 208 -6.56 -11.62 -10.06
N GLY A 209 -7.83 -11.23 -10.09
CA GLY A 209 -8.23 -9.89 -9.70
C GLY A 209 -9.44 -9.39 -10.45
N ASP A 210 -9.86 -8.20 -10.06
CA ASP A 210 -10.99 -7.51 -10.67
C ASP A 210 -10.65 -6.02 -10.86
N GLY A 211 -11.44 -5.35 -11.68
CA GLY A 211 -11.26 -3.93 -11.91
C GLY A 211 -11.86 -3.44 -13.23
N PRO A 212 -11.82 -2.13 -13.46
CA PRO A 212 -12.52 -1.51 -14.59
C PRO A 212 -12.02 -1.96 -15.96
N TYR A 213 -10.82 -2.52 -16.05
CA TYR A 213 -10.21 -2.94 -17.32
C TYR A 213 -10.47 -4.44 -17.64
N LEU A 214 -11.05 -5.20 -16.70
CA LEU A 214 -11.23 -6.66 -16.81
C LEU A 214 -12.08 -7.05 -18.03
N LYS A 215 -13.21 -6.37 -18.25
CA LYS A 215 -14.12 -6.67 -19.36
C LYS A 215 -13.42 -6.54 -20.72
N TYR A 216 -12.62 -5.48 -20.89
CA TYR A 216 -11.85 -5.23 -22.10
C TYR A 216 -10.81 -6.33 -22.33
N LEU A 217 -10.03 -6.65 -21.29
CA LEU A 217 -8.96 -7.66 -21.40
C LEU A 217 -9.51 -9.05 -21.71
N LYS A 218 -10.64 -9.46 -21.10
CA LYS A 218 -11.31 -10.73 -21.41
C LYS A 218 -11.77 -10.81 -22.88
N GLY A 219 -12.21 -9.70 -23.45
CA GLY A 219 -12.62 -9.66 -24.83
C GLY A 219 -11.45 -9.66 -25.82
N THR A 220 -10.26 -9.24 -25.37
CA THR A 220 -9.07 -9.11 -26.21
C THR A 220 -8.17 -10.36 -26.16
N TYR A 221 -8.05 -11.00 -25.00
CA TYR A 221 -7.09 -12.10 -24.75
C TYR A 221 -7.84 -13.36 -24.33
N ALA A 222 -8.40 -14.09 -25.31
CA ALA A 222 -9.25 -15.27 -25.10
C ALA A 222 -8.48 -16.47 -24.51
N ASP A 223 -7.17 -16.53 -24.71
CA ASP A 223 -6.30 -17.61 -24.24
C ASP A 223 -5.82 -17.42 -22.78
N VAL A 224 -6.17 -16.29 -22.15
CA VAL A 224 -5.78 -15.96 -20.76
C VAL A 224 -6.86 -16.42 -19.79
N ILE A 225 -6.44 -17.03 -18.68
CA ILE A 225 -7.35 -17.42 -17.61
C ILE A 225 -7.58 -16.22 -16.68
N PHE A 226 -8.80 -15.73 -16.61
CA PHE A 226 -9.21 -14.66 -15.70
C PHE A 226 -10.11 -15.25 -14.61
N THR A 227 -9.58 -15.34 -13.38
CA THR A 227 -10.31 -15.98 -12.26
C THR A 227 -11.30 -15.04 -11.55
N GLY A 228 -11.17 -13.73 -11.77
CA GLY A 228 -11.81 -12.73 -10.91
C GLY A 228 -11.03 -12.52 -9.62
N ALA A 229 -11.55 -11.72 -8.73
CA ALA A 229 -10.93 -11.47 -7.42
C ALA A 229 -11.01 -12.72 -6.55
N LYS A 230 -9.93 -12.98 -5.79
CA LYS A 230 -9.80 -14.09 -4.84
C LYS A 230 -9.26 -13.54 -3.53
N ASP A 231 -9.55 -14.21 -2.42
CA ASP A 231 -9.00 -13.87 -1.11
C ASP A 231 -8.71 -15.14 -0.30
N GLY A 232 -8.08 -14.97 0.86
CA GLY A 232 -7.79 -16.06 1.79
C GLY A 232 -7.07 -17.24 1.13
N ASP A 233 -7.54 -18.45 1.40
CA ASP A 233 -6.94 -19.67 0.92
C ASP A 233 -7.01 -19.82 -0.60
N GLU A 234 -8.11 -19.37 -1.24
CA GLU A 234 -8.23 -19.40 -2.70
C GLU A 234 -7.14 -18.56 -3.38
N LEU A 235 -6.86 -17.39 -2.81
CA LEU A 235 -5.79 -16.52 -3.32
C LEU A 235 -4.42 -17.19 -3.12
N ALA A 236 -4.20 -17.78 -1.95
CA ALA A 236 -2.93 -18.45 -1.64
C ALA A 236 -2.69 -19.67 -2.56
N GLU A 237 -3.76 -20.40 -2.92
CA GLU A 237 -3.68 -21.51 -3.88
C GLU A 237 -3.32 -20.98 -5.28
N CYS A 238 -3.90 -19.86 -5.69
CA CYS A 238 -3.54 -19.23 -6.97
C CYS A 238 -2.05 -18.87 -7.01
N TYR A 239 -1.52 -18.23 -5.96
CA TYR A 239 -0.09 -17.93 -5.89
C TYR A 239 0.76 -19.20 -5.98
N SER A 240 0.46 -20.18 -5.13
CA SER A 240 1.23 -21.43 -5.05
C SER A 240 1.26 -22.19 -6.38
N SER A 241 0.22 -22.03 -7.20
CA SER A 241 0.10 -22.65 -8.53
C SER A 241 0.90 -21.91 -9.62
N GLY A 242 1.45 -20.74 -9.31
CA GLY A 242 2.30 -19.99 -10.24
C GLY A 242 3.72 -20.53 -10.31
N ASP A 243 4.33 -20.47 -11.48
CA ASP A 243 5.77 -20.75 -11.67
C ASP A 243 6.58 -19.45 -11.73
N VAL A 244 5.97 -18.35 -12.18
CA VAL A 244 6.54 -17.01 -12.16
C VAL A 244 5.42 -16.00 -11.89
N PHE A 245 5.68 -15.04 -11.02
CA PHE A 245 4.79 -13.92 -10.74
C PHE A 245 5.18 -12.73 -11.61
N VAL A 246 4.28 -12.30 -12.47
CA VAL A 246 4.55 -11.19 -13.39
C VAL A 246 3.97 -9.89 -12.83
N PHE A 247 4.84 -8.89 -12.64
CA PHE A 247 4.47 -7.59 -12.11
C PHE A 247 4.78 -6.51 -13.15
N PRO A 248 3.85 -6.23 -14.09
CA PRO A 248 4.12 -5.31 -15.19
C PRO A 248 3.89 -3.84 -14.87
N SER A 249 3.49 -3.53 -13.63
CA SER A 249 3.25 -2.16 -13.18
C SER A 249 4.55 -1.35 -13.10
N LYS A 250 4.47 -0.06 -13.44
CA LYS A 250 5.60 0.88 -13.35
C LYS A 250 5.39 1.98 -12.31
N THR A 251 4.26 1.98 -11.61
CA THR A 251 3.84 3.11 -10.75
C THR A 251 3.60 2.74 -9.30
N ASP A 252 3.80 1.49 -8.90
CA ASP A 252 3.59 1.07 -7.52
C ASP A 252 4.75 1.55 -6.62
N THR A 253 4.43 1.82 -5.36
CA THR A 253 5.42 2.29 -4.37
C THR A 253 6.09 1.16 -3.60
N PHE A 254 5.48 -0.03 -3.56
CA PHE A 254 6.03 -1.21 -2.88
C PHE A 254 5.63 -2.50 -3.59
N GLY A 255 4.33 -2.82 -3.60
CA GLY A 255 3.81 -4.08 -4.15
C GLY A 255 3.82 -5.22 -3.13
N ILE A 256 2.87 -5.23 -2.19
CA ILE A 256 2.71 -6.33 -1.22
C ILE A 256 2.59 -7.69 -1.92
N VAL A 257 1.96 -7.70 -3.09
CA VAL A 257 1.79 -8.89 -3.94
C VAL A 257 3.12 -9.56 -4.32
N LEU A 258 4.22 -8.79 -4.36
CA LEU A 258 5.57 -9.33 -4.60
C LEU A 258 5.98 -10.24 -3.43
N LEU A 259 5.73 -9.79 -2.20
CA LEU A 259 6.01 -10.58 -1.00
C LEU A 259 5.11 -11.80 -0.91
N GLU A 260 3.84 -11.68 -1.30
CA GLU A 260 2.89 -12.82 -1.32
C GLU A 260 3.35 -13.91 -2.30
N ALA A 261 3.80 -13.49 -3.48
CA ALA A 261 4.37 -14.40 -4.49
C ALA A 261 5.62 -15.09 -3.95
N MET A 262 6.60 -14.32 -3.47
CA MET A 262 7.86 -14.85 -2.92
C MET A 262 7.60 -15.77 -1.74
N ALA A 263 6.67 -15.43 -0.84
CA ALA A 263 6.29 -16.25 0.31
C ALA A 263 5.68 -17.59 -0.15
N SER A 264 4.99 -17.59 -1.29
CA SER A 264 4.46 -18.81 -1.91
C SER A 264 5.52 -19.59 -2.72
N GLY A 265 6.78 -19.15 -2.68
CA GLY A 265 7.88 -19.75 -3.40
C GLY A 265 7.84 -19.46 -4.91
N VAL A 266 7.28 -18.32 -5.31
CA VAL A 266 7.11 -17.95 -6.73
C VAL A 266 8.05 -16.77 -7.06
N PRO A 267 9.05 -16.99 -7.93
CA PRO A 267 9.97 -15.91 -8.34
C PRO A 267 9.23 -14.81 -9.11
N VAL A 268 9.72 -13.58 -8.96
CA VAL A 268 9.10 -12.37 -9.54
C VAL A 268 9.75 -12.01 -10.88
N ALA A 269 8.95 -11.60 -11.85
CA ALA A 269 9.40 -10.96 -13.08
C ALA A 269 8.81 -9.53 -13.13
N ALA A 270 9.67 -8.52 -13.19
CA ALA A 270 9.20 -7.13 -13.12
C ALA A 270 10.16 -6.19 -13.87
N TYR A 271 9.67 -4.96 -14.09
CA TYR A 271 10.53 -3.86 -14.55
C TYR A 271 11.41 -3.37 -13.37
N PRO A 272 12.64 -2.86 -13.65
CA PRO A 272 13.53 -2.32 -12.61
C PRO A 272 13.09 -0.91 -12.16
N VAL A 273 11.92 -0.82 -11.54
CA VAL A 273 11.30 0.42 -11.07
C VAL A 273 11.07 0.39 -9.56
N THR A 274 10.76 1.54 -8.97
CA THR A 274 10.41 1.68 -7.53
C THR A 274 9.39 0.62 -7.14
N GLY A 275 9.62 -0.02 -5.99
CA GLY A 275 8.87 -1.18 -5.54
C GLY A 275 9.66 -2.44 -5.83
N PRO A 276 9.62 -2.96 -7.07
CA PRO A 276 10.43 -4.15 -7.40
C PRO A 276 11.91 -4.05 -7.04
N ILE A 277 12.60 -2.93 -7.35
CA ILE A 277 14.05 -2.79 -7.03
C ILE A 277 14.36 -2.81 -5.53
N ASP A 278 13.37 -2.59 -4.68
CA ASP A 278 13.55 -2.58 -3.22
C ASP A 278 13.16 -3.91 -2.56
N VAL A 279 12.35 -4.71 -3.25
CA VAL A 279 11.75 -5.94 -2.68
C VAL A 279 12.37 -7.19 -3.31
N VAL A 280 12.68 -7.13 -4.60
CA VAL A 280 13.19 -8.26 -5.38
C VAL A 280 14.72 -8.20 -5.43
N GLU A 281 15.37 -9.28 -5.03
CA GLU A 281 16.82 -9.46 -5.19
C GLU A 281 17.04 -10.06 -6.58
N ASP A 282 17.50 -9.22 -7.53
CA ASP A 282 17.65 -9.58 -8.94
C ASP A 282 18.58 -10.78 -9.13
N GLY A 283 18.13 -11.78 -9.92
CA GLY A 283 18.84 -13.03 -10.13
C GLY A 283 18.71 -14.04 -9.00
N VAL A 284 18.00 -13.69 -7.90
CA VAL A 284 17.85 -14.54 -6.71
C VAL A 284 16.38 -14.81 -6.40
N THR A 285 15.60 -13.76 -6.14
CA THR A 285 14.16 -13.90 -5.84
C THR A 285 13.27 -13.50 -7.01
N GLY A 286 13.88 -12.97 -8.05
CA GLY A 286 13.18 -12.58 -9.26
C GLY A 286 14.16 -12.09 -10.30
N CYS A 287 13.63 -11.65 -11.43
CA CYS A 287 14.42 -11.09 -12.52
C CYS A 287 13.84 -9.73 -12.89
N LEU A 288 14.71 -8.70 -12.87
CA LEU A 288 14.35 -7.33 -13.20
C LEU A 288 14.96 -6.93 -14.55
N ASP A 289 14.13 -6.66 -15.54
CA ASP A 289 14.60 -6.27 -16.87
C ASP A 289 13.60 -5.31 -17.54
N ASP A 290 14.12 -4.37 -18.34
CA ASP A 290 13.28 -3.46 -19.15
C ASP A 290 12.52 -4.22 -20.24
N ASN A 291 12.95 -5.43 -20.57
CA ASN A 291 12.24 -6.38 -21.42
C ASN A 291 11.53 -7.40 -20.53
N LEU A 292 10.21 -7.27 -20.38
CA LEU A 292 9.40 -8.11 -19.51
C LEU A 292 9.47 -9.60 -19.88
N GLU A 293 9.61 -9.92 -21.18
CA GLU A 293 9.77 -11.30 -21.65
C GLU A 293 11.06 -11.91 -21.07
N LYS A 294 12.18 -11.18 -21.15
CA LYS A 294 13.46 -11.63 -20.56
C LYS A 294 13.34 -11.82 -19.05
N ALA A 295 12.65 -10.89 -18.36
CA ALA A 295 12.42 -11.00 -16.94
C ALA A 295 11.64 -12.29 -16.60
N ILE A 296 10.59 -12.61 -17.36
CA ILE A 296 9.77 -13.82 -17.16
C ILE A 296 10.63 -15.07 -17.38
N LEU A 297 11.33 -15.15 -18.50
CA LEU A 297 12.17 -16.30 -18.85
C LEU A 297 13.33 -16.51 -17.87
N GLY A 298 13.87 -15.42 -17.34
CA GLY A 298 14.89 -15.44 -16.28
C GLY A 298 14.34 -15.95 -14.96
N ALA A 299 13.23 -15.40 -14.52
CA ALA A 299 12.60 -15.74 -13.25
C ALA A 299 12.15 -17.22 -13.19
N LEU A 300 11.68 -17.77 -14.32
CA LEU A 300 11.29 -19.19 -14.43
C LEU A 300 12.42 -20.18 -14.11
N LYS A 301 13.68 -19.74 -14.09
CA LYS A 301 14.87 -20.58 -13.84
C LYS A 301 15.33 -20.52 -12.37
N LEU A 302 14.74 -19.63 -11.55
CA LEU A 302 15.19 -19.36 -10.19
C LEU A 302 14.68 -20.39 -9.18
N ASP A 303 15.42 -20.52 -8.07
CA ASP A 303 15.09 -21.46 -6.99
C ASP A 303 13.93 -20.93 -6.12
N ARG A 304 12.84 -21.65 -6.15
CA ARG A 304 11.60 -21.35 -5.40
C ARG A 304 11.82 -21.37 -3.87
N VAL A 305 12.74 -22.20 -3.39
CA VAL A 305 13.07 -22.33 -1.95
C VAL A 305 13.74 -21.06 -1.46
N ILE A 306 14.67 -20.52 -2.26
CA ILE A 306 15.37 -19.28 -1.93
C ILE A 306 14.36 -18.10 -1.89
N CYS A 307 13.44 -18.03 -2.86
CA CYS A 307 12.39 -17.02 -2.88
C CYS A 307 11.60 -17.02 -1.55
N ARG A 308 11.16 -18.20 -1.13
CA ARG A 308 10.43 -18.39 0.15
C ARG A 308 11.28 -17.93 1.34
N LYS A 309 12.54 -18.36 1.40
CA LYS A 309 13.45 -18.03 2.51
C LYS A 309 13.58 -16.51 2.69
N LYS A 310 13.74 -15.79 1.58
CA LYS A 310 13.86 -14.32 1.60
C LYS A 310 12.56 -13.64 2.06
N ALA A 311 11.41 -14.14 1.62
CA ALA A 311 10.11 -13.58 2.02
C ALA A 311 9.86 -13.70 3.53
N LEU A 312 10.42 -14.72 4.19
CA LEU A 312 10.29 -14.91 5.65
C LEU A 312 10.92 -13.76 6.46
N GLU A 313 11.80 -12.96 5.85
CA GLU A 313 12.41 -11.78 6.50
C GLU A 313 11.40 -10.61 6.62
N PHE A 314 10.27 -10.66 5.92
CA PHE A 314 9.24 -9.61 5.87
C PHE A 314 8.02 -9.99 6.71
N SER A 315 8.13 -9.89 8.04
CA SER A 315 7.00 -10.20 8.92
C SER A 315 6.16 -8.97 9.25
N TRP A 316 4.86 -9.17 9.49
CA TRP A 316 3.97 -8.10 9.95
C TRP A 316 4.36 -7.61 11.35
N GLN A 317 4.89 -8.51 12.19
CA GLN A 317 5.43 -8.12 13.51
C GLN A 317 6.55 -7.08 13.34
N ARG A 318 7.52 -7.37 12.47
CA ARG A 318 8.63 -6.43 12.20
C ARG A 318 8.13 -5.10 11.61
N CYS A 319 7.10 -5.17 10.75
CA CYS A 319 6.42 -3.99 10.21
C CYS A 319 5.84 -3.13 11.35
N ALA A 320 5.16 -3.75 12.32
CA ALA A 320 4.57 -3.07 13.48
C ALA A 320 5.65 -2.45 14.39
N GLU A 321 6.74 -3.18 14.65
CA GLU A 321 7.86 -2.67 15.43
C GLU A 321 8.47 -1.42 14.79
N LEU A 322 8.72 -1.46 13.49
CA LEU A 322 9.25 -0.30 12.75
C LEU A 322 8.27 0.88 12.74
N PHE A 323 6.96 0.59 12.70
CA PHE A 323 5.94 1.64 12.81
C PHE A 323 6.05 2.34 14.17
N LEU A 324 6.13 1.56 15.25
CA LEU A 324 6.27 2.08 16.62
C LEU A 324 7.53 2.92 16.78
N ASP A 325 8.67 2.42 16.28
CA ASP A 325 9.96 3.13 16.33
C ASP A 325 9.90 4.48 15.58
N ASN A 326 9.07 4.56 14.55
CA ASN A 326 8.92 5.76 13.73
C ASN A 326 7.90 6.77 14.28
N LEU A 327 7.04 6.36 15.22
CA LEU A 327 6.05 7.25 15.82
C LEU A 327 6.71 8.37 16.64
N LYS A 328 6.05 9.49 16.74
CA LYS A 328 6.44 10.59 17.64
C LYS A 328 5.47 10.64 18.81
N MET A 329 6.03 10.53 20.01
CA MET A 329 5.23 10.51 21.25
C MET A 329 4.82 11.93 21.64
N ASN A 330 3.58 12.07 22.08
CA ASN A 330 3.04 13.27 22.68
C ASN A 330 3.16 13.15 24.21
N ASN A 331 3.90 14.05 24.83
CA ASN A 331 4.03 14.07 26.29
C ASN A 331 2.68 14.44 26.93
N SER A 332 2.31 13.76 27.98
CA SER A 332 1.06 13.99 28.72
C SER A 332 0.91 15.46 29.18
N ALA A 333 2.02 16.17 29.36
CA ALA A 333 2.03 17.56 29.77
C ALA A 333 1.53 18.54 28.71
N SER A 334 1.62 18.18 27.42
CA SER A 334 1.15 19.05 26.34
C SER A 334 -0.37 18.99 26.10
N GLN A 335 -1.07 18.10 26.79
CA GLN A 335 -2.50 17.87 26.58
C GLN A 335 -3.42 18.72 27.49
N SER A 336 -2.83 19.62 28.31
CA SER A 336 -3.58 20.45 29.28
C SER A 336 -3.85 21.89 28.80
N ILE A 337 -3.86 22.13 27.49
CA ILE A 337 -4.23 23.45 26.99
C ILE A 337 -5.75 23.51 26.90
N ASP A 338 -6.37 24.13 27.91
CA ASP A 338 -7.77 24.49 27.90
C ASP A 338 -8.04 25.49 26.75
N LEU A 339 -8.96 25.13 25.90
CA LEU A 339 -9.52 26.10 24.93
C LEU A 339 -10.24 27.18 25.77
N PRO A 340 -9.94 28.45 25.60
CA PRO A 340 -10.71 29.50 26.30
C PRO A 340 -12.17 29.38 25.88
N GLU A 341 -13.05 29.32 26.86
CA GLU A 341 -14.49 29.42 26.64
C GLU A 341 -14.77 30.75 25.94
N ARG A 342 -15.34 30.71 24.75
CA ARG A 342 -15.85 31.93 24.13
C ARG A 342 -16.99 32.42 25.00
N VAL A 343 -16.77 33.55 25.64
CA VAL A 343 -17.86 34.34 26.20
C VAL A 343 -18.73 34.75 25.01
N VAL A 344 -19.95 34.27 24.98
CA VAL A 344 -20.96 34.70 24.00
C VAL A 344 -21.51 36.04 24.52
N GLU A 345 -21.18 37.11 23.86
CA GLU A 345 -21.95 38.33 23.86
C GLU A 345 -22.80 38.42 22.61
#